data_2f01030b0d19777b5dbd2ae42942886d
#
_entry.id   2f01030b0d19777b5dbd2ae42942886d
#
_cell.length_a   1.000
_cell.length_b   1.000
_cell.length_c   1.000
_cell.angle_alpha   90.00
_cell.angle_beta   90.00
_cell.angle_gamma   90.00
#
_symmetry.space_group_name_H-M   'P 1'
#
loop_
_entity.id
_entity.type
_entity.pdbx_description
1 polymer ?
#
loop_
_entity_poly.entity_id
_entity_poly.type
_entity_poly.pdbx_seq_one_letter_code
_entity_poly.pdbx_strand_id
1 'polypeptide(L)'
;MKALLLFILTFLITGFSSSQIRIDKAGDGWDRKIDSALMLIKQIDIEKYQLIDSVCSRVEFWSSGFSSNEGSYGNKGTILVAVKDVQLNSINNLAVVLVHESLHLHVLQKGYITTPEQEEAWCYRYELGFIDKLKNPEPWLKQHAITQLINIQK
;
A
#
# COMPACT_ATOMS: atom_id res chain seq x y z
N MET A 1 26.44 -54.04 -4.24
CA MET A 1 26.78 -52.64 -4.66
C MET A 1 25.49 -51.89 -4.78
N LYS A 2 25.16 -51.00 -3.81
CA LYS A 2 23.96 -50.18 -3.81
C LYS A 2 24.37 -48.78 -4.31
N ALA A 3 23.84 -48.35 -5.46
CA ALA A 3 24.03 -47.05 -6.00
C ALA A 3 23.17 -46.06 -5.23
N LEU A 4 23.80 -45.13 -4.52
CA LEU A 4 23.17 -44.01 -3.80
C LEU A 4 22.89 -42.90 -4.81
N LEU A 5 21.64 -42.75 -5.20
CA LEU A 5 21.20 -41.66 -6.09
C LEU A 5 21.08 -40.35 -5.24
N LEU A 6 22.06 -39.48 -5.37
CA LEU A 6 22.07 -38.17 -4.73
C LEU A 6 21.18 -37.22 -5.55
N PHE A 7 19.95 -36.97 -5.07
CA PHE A 7 19.07 -35.95 -5.63
C PHE A 7 19.57 -34.57 -5.13
N ILE A 8 20.30 -33.88 -5.98
CA ILE A 8 20.63 -32.46 -5.75
C ILE A 8 19.39 -31.65 -6.08
N LEU A 9 18.67 -31.24 -5.04
CA LEU A 9 17.55 -30.30 -5.14
C LEU A 9 18.15 -28.92 -5.34
N THR A 10 18.36 -28.51 -6.59
CA THR A 10 18.71 -27.13 -6.94
C THR A 10 17.50 -26.25 -6.68
N PHE A 11 17.46 -25.61 -5.52
CA PHE A 11 16.59 -24.47 -5.28
C PHE A 11 17.01 -23.36 -6.24
N LEU A 12 16.29 -23.23 -7.35
CA LEU A 12 16.29 -22.01 -8.16
C LEU A 12 15.75 -20.89 -7.27
N ILE A 13 16.66 -20.19 -6.60
CA ILE A 13 16.38 -18.87 -6.03
C ILE A 13 16.15 -17.97 -7.26
N THR A 14 14.90 -17.93 -7.73
CA THR A 14 14.48 -16.86 -8.62
C THR A 14 14.64 -15.58 -7.81
N GLY A 15 15.71 -14.84 -8.10
CA GLY A 15 15.95 -13.55 -7.50
C GLY A 15 14.72 -12.70 -7.77
N PHE A 16 13.90 -12.51 -6.76
CA PHE A 16 12.90 -11.44 -6.75
C PHE A 16 13.70 -10.15 -6.89
N SER A 17 13.73 -9.61 -8.07
CA SER A 17 14.14 -8.23 -8.30
C SER A 17 13.12 -7.39 -7.52
N SER A 18 13.46 -7.04 -6.30
CA SER A 18 12.70 -6.09 -5.50
C SER A 18 12.76 -4.77 -6.28
N SER A 19 11.68 -4.44 -6.96
CA SER A 19 11.55 -3.10 -7.53
C SER A 19 11.42 -2.16 -6.34
N GLN A 20 12.51 -1.53 -5.99
CA GLN A 20 12.55 -0.63 -4.84
C GLN A 20 11.64 0.56 -5.15
N ILE A 21 10.56 0.72 -4.36
CA ILE A 21 9.70 1.90 -4.43
C ILE A 21 10.57 3.12 -4.15
N ARG A 22 10.60 4.06 -5.08
CA ARG A 22 11.33 5.31 -4.90
C ARG A 22 10.56 6.21 -3.95
N ILE A 23 11.20 6.65 -2.87
CA ILE A 23 10.65 7.65 -1.95
C ILE A 23 11.36 8.96 -2.22
N ASP A 24 10.60 10.01 -2.55
CA ASP A 24 11.19 11.33 -2.71
C ASP A 24 11.65 11.89 -1.37
N LYS A 25 12.77 12.61 -1.39
CA LYS A 25 13.26 13.26 -0.18
C LYS A 25 12.36 14.45 0.14
N ALA A 26 11.56 14.30 1.18
CA ALA A 26 10.94 15.43 1.84
C ALA A 26 11.76 15.79 3.08
N GLY A 27 11.87 17.05 3.39
CA GLY A 27 12.42 17.48 4.68
C GLY A 27 11.70 16.80 5.85
N ASP A 28 12.24 16.97 7.07
CA ASP A 28 11.61 16.51 8.32
C ASP A 28 11.48 14.99 8.52
N GLY A 29 12.23 14.18 7.75
CA GLY A 29 12.30 12.72 7.94
C GLY A 29 11.05 11.94 7.47
N TRP A 30 10.27 12.52 6.57
CA TRP A 30 9.11 11.87 5.97
C TRP A 30 9.47 10.61 5.18
N ASP A 31 10.61 10.62 4.49
CA ASP A 31 11.18 9.47 3.81
C ASP A 31 11.30 8.26 4.76
N ARG A 32 11.86 8.47 5.95
CA ARG A 32 11.99 7.42 6.96
C ARG A 32 10.64 6.93 7.51
N LYS A 33 9.64 7.82 7.61
CA LYS A 33 8.29 7.43 8.04
C LYS A 33 7.61 6.53 7.00
N ILE A 34 7.75 6.87 5.72
CA ILE A 34 7.23 6.03 4.63
C ILE A 34 7.92 4.66 4.62
N ASP A 35 9.25 4.62 4.75
CA ASP A 35 9.99 3.36 4.87
C ASP A 35 9.47 2.52 6.04
N SER A 36 9.26 3.14 7.20
CA SER A 36 8.72 2.47 8.39
C SER A 36 7.30 1.94 8.15
N ALA A 37 6.45 2.69 7.46
CA ALA A 37 5.10 2.27 7.10
C ALA A 37 5.11 1.08 6.12
N LEU A 38 5.96 1.11 5.09
CA LEU A 38 6.14 0.00 4.15
C LEU A 38 6.67 -1.25 4.85
N MET A 39 7.62 -1.10 5.78
CA MET A 39 8.10 -2.22 6.58
C MET A 39 7.01 -2.80 7.48
N LEU A 40 6.19 -1.95 8.10
CA LEU A 40 5.04 -2.38 8.91
C LEU A 40 4.05 -3.20 8.07
N ILE A 41 3.69 -2.71 6.88
CA ILE A 41 2.79 -3.44 5.96
C ILE A 41 3.39 -4.79 5.61
N LYS A 42 4.67 -4.82 5.24
CA LYS A 42 5.38 -6.06 4.88
C LYS A 42 5.40 -7.09 5.99
N GLN A 43 5.54 -6.65 7.25
CA GLN A 43 5.57 -7.54 8.42
C GLN A 43 4.19 -8.09 8.77
N ILE A 44 3.12 -7.31 8.58
CA ILE A 44 1.76 -7.65 9.03
C ILE A 44 0.96 -8.29 7.91
N ASP A 45 1.12 -7.81 6.67
CA ASP A 45 0.32 -8.22 5.53
C ASP A 45 1.17 -8.22 4.25
N ILE A 46 1.86 -9.32 4.03
CA ILE A 46 2.75 -9.48 2.88
C ILE A 46 2.02 -9.34 1.54
N GLU A 47 0.74 -9.75 1.46
CA GLU A 47 -0.04 -9.64 0.23
C GLU A 47 -0.30 -8.18 -0.14
N LYS A 48 -0.65 -7.35 0.85
CA LYS A 48 -0.82 -5.91 0.65
C LYS A 48 0.50 -5.23 0.28
N TYR A 49 1.59 -5.61 0.92
CA TYR A 49 2.91 -5.12 0.52
C TYR A 49 3.26 -5.47 -0.93
N GLN A 50 3.01 -6.70 -1.34
CA GLN A 50 3.23 -7.15 -2.72
C GLN A 50 2.36 -6.40 -3.72
N LEU A 51 1.10 -6.08 -3.35
CA LEU A 51 0.26 -5.23 -4.18
C LEU A 51 0.90 -3.85 -4.35
N ILE A 52 1.27 -3.16 -3.26
CA ILE A 52 1.94 -1.85 -3.31
C ILE A 52 3.19 -1.92 -4.21
N ASP A 53 4.06 -2.90 -3.98
CA ASP A 53 5.29 -3.08 -4.77
C ASP A 53 5.00 -3.31 -6.27
N SER A 54 3.89 -3.97 -6.59
CA SER A 54 3.49 -4.25 -7.98
C SER A 54 2.93 -3.03 -8.72
N VAL A 55 2.22 -2.14 -8.01
CA VAL A 55 1.47 -1.03 -8.63
C VAL A 55 2.10 0.35 -8.43
N CYS A 56 2.93 0.50 -7.39
CA CYS A 56 3.56 1.77 -7.02
C CYS A 56 5.04 1.77 -7.41
N SER A 57 5.47 2.78 -8.16
CA SER A 57 6.89 3.01 -8.48
C SER A 57 7.51 4.08 -7.60
N ARG A 58 6.67 4.98 -7.04
CA ARG A 58 7.13 6.18 -6.36
C ARG A 58 6.13 6.67 -5.31
N VAL A 59 6.65 7.18 -4.19
CA VAL A 59 5.89 7.95 -3.22
C VAL A 59 6.42 9.38 -3.23
N GLU A 60 5.54 10.33 -3.50
CA GLU A 60 5.83 11.77 -3.53
C GLU A 60 5.10 12.48 -2.40
N PHE A 61 5.65 13.63 -2.02
CA PHE A 61 5.06 14.48 -0.99
C PHE A 61 4.34 15.67 -1.60
N TRP A 62 3.14 15.93 -1.12
CA TRP A 62 2.26 16.96 -1.63
C TRP A 62 1.85 17.95 -0.53
N SER A 63 1.39 19.12 -0.93
CA SER A 63 1.02 20.16 0.04
C SER A 63 -0.35 19.95 0.69
N SER A 64 -1.25 19.20 0.08
CA SER A 64 -2.61 18.96 0.59
C SER A 64 -3.26 17.73 -0.06
N GLY A 65 -3.99 16.96 0.75
CA GLY A 65 -4.74 15.78 0.30
C GLY A 65 -3.87 14.55 0.00
N PHE A 66 -4.55 13.41 -0.13
CA PHE A 66 -3.97 12.17 -0.63
C PHE A 66 -4.54 11.90 -1.99
N SER A 67 -3.76 11.36 -2.88
CA SER A 67 -4.27 10.81 -4.12
C SER A 67 -3.26 9.86 -4.73
N SER A 68 -3.74 8.95 -5.54
CA SER A 68 -2.93 8.18 -6.46
C SER A 68 -3.00 8.84 -7.84
N ASN A 69 -1.86 9.17 -8.40
CA ASN A 69 -1.78 9.71 -9.75
C ASN A 69 -0.94 8.82 -10.66
N GLU A 70 -1.43 8.67 -11.88
CA GLU A 70 -0.72 8.18 -13.04
C GLU A 70 -0.12 6.77 -12.94
N GLY A 71 -0.96 5.78 -13.09
CA GLY A 71 -0.58 4.55 -13.69
C GLY A 71 -1.37 4.42 -15.00
N SER A 72 -0.82 4.82 -16.13
CA SER A 72 -1.40 4.39 -17.39
C SER A 72 -1.31 2.86 -17.48
N TYR A 73 -2.23 2.25 -18.22
CA TYR A 73 -2.34 0.81 -18.46
C TYR A 73 -0.96 0.11 -18.48
N GLY A 74 -0.69 -0.72 -17.48
CA GLY A 74 0.57 -1.47 -17.37
C GLY A 74 1.75 -0.77 -16.71
N ASN A 75 1.67 0.51 -16.41
CA ASN A 75 2.74 1.26 -15.73
C ASN A 75 2.45 1.42 -14.24
N LYS A 76 3.49 1.32 -13.42
CA LYS A 76 3.39 1.60 -11.98
C LYS A 76 3.13 3.09 -11.75
N GLY A 77 2.21 3.39 -10.84
CA GLY A 77 1.82 4.75 -10.51
C GLY A 77 2.63 5.38 -9.38
N THR A 78 2.20 6.57 -8.98
CA THR A 78 2.75 7.34 -7.88
C THR A 78 1.69 7.53 -6.79
N ILE A 79 2.06 7.34 -5.53
CA ILE A 79 1.23 7.69 -4.38
C ILE A 79 1.66 9.06 -3.88
N LEU A 80 0.71 9.99 -3.75
CA LEU A 80 0.93 11.33 -3.23
C LEU A 80 0.51 11.40 -1.75
N VAL A 81 1.42 11.82 -0.88
CA VAL A 81 1.22 11.89 0.57
C VAL A 81 1.26 13.34 1.04
N ALA A 82 0.19 13.79 1.72
CA ALA A 82 0.13 15.16 2.27
C ALA A 82 1.03 15.33 3.49
N VAL A 83 2.03 16.20 3.40
CA VAL A 83 2.97 16.46 4.51
C VAL A 83 2.42 17.37 5.62
N LYS A 84 1.31 18.09 5.37
CA LYS A 84 0.73 19.04 6.34
C LYS A 84 -0.36 18.42 7.21
N ASP A 85 -0.73 17.17 6.97
CA ASP A 85 -1.75 16.53 7.78
C ASP A 85 -1.14 16.00 9.08
N VAL A 86 -1.53 16.58 10.18
CA VAL A 86 -1.06 16.22 11.54
C VAL A 86 -1.39 14.75 11.87
N GLN A 87 -2.45 14.21 11.29
CA GLN A 87 -2.85 12.81 11.49
C GLN A 87 -1.83 11.83 10.91
N LEU A 88 -1.04 12.26 9.92
CA LEU A 88 0.01 11.42 9.30
C LEU A 88 1.29 11.27 10.13
N ASN A 89 1.35 11.81 11.32
CA ASN A 89 2.49 11.54 12.20
C ASN A 89 2.53 10.10 12.71
N SER A 90 1.42 9.37 12.60
CA SER A 90 1.33 7.95 12.95
C SER A 90 1.80 7.05 11.80
N ILE A 91 2.68 6.09 12.09
CA ILE A 91 3.12 5.08 11.13
C ILE A 91 1.94 4.17 10.74
N ASN A 92 1.02 3.87 11.65
CA ASN A 92 -0.18 3.10 11.34
C ASN A 92 -1.03 3.83 10.29
N ASN A 93 -1.26 5.14 10.48
CA ASN A 93 -2.05 5.92 9.53
C ASN A 93 -1.38 6.00 8.15
N LEU A 94 -0.06 6.25 8.10
CA LEU A 94 0.68 6.19 6.84
C LEU A 94 0.55 4.84 6.14
N ALA A 95 0.65 3.75 6.90
CA ALA A 95 0.50 2.42 6.35
C ALA A 95 -0.92 2.19 5.79
N VAL A 96 -1.96 2.66 6.51
CA VAL A 96 -3.35 2.58 6.05
C VAL A 96 -3.54 3.37 4.75
N VAL A 97 -3.03 4.59 4.67
CA VAL A 97 -3.08 5.44 3.46
C VAL A 97 -2.38 4.74 2.28
N LEU A 98 -1.16 4.21 2.47
CA LEU A 98 -0.45 3.51 1.40
C LEU A 98 -1.22 2.28 0.90
N VAL A 99 -1.88 1.55 1.81
CA VAL A 99 -2.74 0.41 1.46
C VAL A 99 -3.96 0.87 0.67
N HIS A 100 -4.64 1.94 1.09
CA HIS A 100 -5.79 2.53 0.41
C HIS A 100 -5.44 2.96 -1.02
N GLU A 101 -4.46 3.84 -1.16
CA GLU A 101 -4.04 4.41 -2.44
C GLU A 101 -3.49 3.36 -3.42
N SER A 102 -2.89 2.28 -2.88
CA SER A 102 -2.42 1.19 -3.74
C SER A 102 -3.55 0.46 -4.44
N LEU A 103 -4.74 0.38 -3.85
CA LEU A 103 -5.88 -0.25 -4.49
C LEU A 103 -6.44 0.62 -5.63
N HIS A 104 -6.45 1.96 -5.48
CA HIS A 104 -6.76 2.86 -6.59
C HIS A 104 -5.83 2.63 -7.77
N LEU A 105 -4.50 2.58 -7.53
CA LEU A 105 -3.53 2.27 -8.58
C LEU A 105 -3.77 0.91 -9.22
N HIS A 106 -4.15 -0.10 -8.43
CA HIS A 106 -4.46 -1.43 -8.95
C HIS A 106 -5.70 -1.42 -9.85
N VAL A 107 -6.78 -0.77 -9.42
CA VAL A 107 -8.01 -0.62 -10.20
C VAL A 107 -7.71 0.05 -11.53
N LEU A 108 -6.95 1.14 -11.51
CA LEU A 108 -6.53 1.87 -12.70
C LEU A 108 -5.67 1.02 -13.64
N GLN A 109 -4.66 0.32 -13.12
CA GLN A 109 -3.79 -0.55 -13.92
C GLN A 109 -4.52 -1.71 -14.57
N LYS A 110 -5.54 -2.25 -13.91
CA LYS A 110 -6.35 -3.35 -14.44
C LYS A 110 -7.44 -2.87 -15.40
N GLY A 111 -7.67 -1.55 -15.47
CA GLY A 111 -8.72 -0.99 -16.30
C GLY A 111 -10.12 -1.41 -15.87
N TYR A 112 -10.34 -1.62 -14.57
CA TYR A 112 -11.68 -1.91 -14.07
C TYR A 112 -12.58 -0.69 -14.26
N ILE A 113 -13.78 -0.95 -14.80
CA ILE A 113 -14.80 0.09 -14.96
C ILE A 113 -15.62 0.14 -13.67
N THR A 114 -15.45 1.23 -12.91
CA THR A 114 -16.13 1.47 -11.63
C THR A 114 -16.70 2.87 -11.60
N THR A 115 -17.66 3.12 -10.72
CA THR A 115 -17.95 4.50 -10.31
C THR A 115 -16.98 4.93 -9.21
N PRO A 116 -16.73 6.24 -9.02
CA PRO A 116 -15.89 6.72 -7.92
C PRO A 116 -16.34 6.18 -6.56
N GLU A 117 -17.64 6.11 -6.30
CA GLU A 117 -18.20 5.60 -5.06
C GLU A 117 -17.94 4.10 -4.86
N GLN A 118 -18.03 3.31 -5.94
CA GLN A 118 -17.71 1.88 -5.89
C GLN A 118 -16.23 1.65 -5.60
N GLU A 119 -15.37 2.41 -6.24
CA GLU A 119 -13.92 2.33 -6.07
C GLU A 119 -13.52 2.70 -4.64
N GLU A 120 -14.01 3.83 -4.14
CA GLU A 120 -13.79 4.24 -2.76
C GLU A 120 -14.28 3.20 -1.74
N ALA A 121 -15.46 2.60 -1.99
CA ALA A 121 -15.98 1.55 -1.12
C ALA A 121 -15.08 0.31 -1.10
N TRP A 122 -14.43 -0.02 -2.22
CA TRP A 122 -13.44 -1.10 -2.25
C TRP A 122 -12.18 -0.72 -1.47
N CYS A 123 -11.67 0.49 -1.63
CA CYS A 123 -10.48 0.97 -0.93
C CYS A 123 -10.69 0.99 0.58
N TYR A 124 -11.83 1.50 1.08
CA TYR A 124 -12.14 1.48 2.52
C TYR A 124 -12.32 0.07 3.09
N ARG A 125 -12.91 -0.87 2.36
CA ARG A 125 -12.97 -2.28 2.80
C ARG A 125 -11.59 -2.92 2.83
N TYR A 126 -10.74 -2.58 1.87
CA TYR A 126 -9.39 -3.11 1.77
C TYR A 126 -8.49 -2.60 2.90
N GLU A 127 -8.59 -1.31 3.24
CA GLU A 127 -7.88 -0.73 4.39
C GLU A 127 -8.39 -1.27 5.73
N LEU A 128 -9.72 -1.47 5.89
CA LEU A 128 -10.28 -2.09 7.09
C LEU A 128 -9.69 -3.48 7.35
N GLY A 129 -9.54 -4.28 6.30
CA GLY A 129 -8.88 -5.58 6.41
C GLY A 129 -7.41 -5.50 6.85
N PHE A 130 -6.73 -4.38 6.59
CA PHE A 130 -5.39 -4.12 7.10
C PHE A 130 -5.42 -3.60 8.54
N ILE A 131 -6.30 -2.64 8.85
CA ILE A 131 -6.46 -2.08 10.20
C ILE A 131 -6.74 -3.20 11.22
N ASP A 132 -7.55 -4.19 10.86
CA ASP A 132 -7.88 -5.31 11.75
C ASP A 132 -6.67 -6.23 12.06
N LYS A 133 -5.59 -6.14 11.27
CA LYS A 133 -4.32 -6.85 11.53
C LYS A 133 -3.32 -6.03 12.34
N LEU A 134 -3.53 -4.71 12.49
CA LEU A 134 -2.65 -3.84 13.25
C LEU A 134 -2.69 -4.17 14.73
N LYS A 135 -1.53 -4.15 15.37
CA LYS A 135 -1.43 -4.27 16.83
C LYS A 135 -1.61 -2.90 17.48
N ASN A 136 -2.74 -2.69 18.15
CA ASN A 136 -3.10 -1.43 18.81
C ASN A 136 -3.19 -0.24 17.82
N PRO A 137 -4.04 -0.32 16.77
CA PRO A 137 -4.27 0.83 15.91
C PRO A 137 -4.97 1.96 16.69
N GLU A 138 -4.77 3.17 16.26
CA GLU A 138 -5.52 4.31 16.76
C GLU A 138 -7.03 4.11 16.50
N PRO A 139 -7.90 4.23 17.51
CA PRO A 139 -9.33 3.90 17.37
C PRO A 139 -10.04 4.67 16.26
N TRP A 140 -9.59 5.90 15.97
CA TRP A 140 -10.18 6.75 14.95
C TRP A 140 -9.95 6.23 13.52
N LEU A 141 -8.87 5.47 13.26
CA LEU A 141 -8.60 4.88 11.92
C LEU A 141 -9.77 4.01 11.46
N LYS A 142 -10.16 3.06 12.30
CA LYS A 142 -11.28 2.16 11.99
C LYS A 142 -12.59 2.91 11.89
N GLN A 143 -12.84 3.85 12.81
CA GLN A 143 -14.05 4.66 12.81
C GLN A 143 -14.16 5.53 11.55
N HIS A 144 -13.04 6.10 11.09
CA HIS A 144 -12.98 6.86 9.85
C HIS A 144 -13.44 6.01 8.66
N ALA A 145 -12.80 4.88 8.41
CA ALA A 145 -13.11 4.00 7.30
C ALA A 145 -14.57 3.53 7.29
N ILE A 146 -15.11 3.15 8.47
CA ILE A 146 -16.51 2.77 8.61
C ILE A 146 -17.44 3.94 8.27
N THR A 147 -17.13 5.15 8.74
CA THR A 147 -17.92 6.34 8.49
C THR A 147 -17.98 6.65 6.99
N GLN A 148 -16.84 6.57 6.30
CA GLN A 148 -16.79 6.79 4.85
C GLN A 148 -17.62 5.75 4.09
N LEU A 149 -17.53 4.46 4.45
CA LEU A 149 -18.37 3.41 3.84
C LEU A 149 -19.87 3.67 4.01
N ILE A 150 -20.30 4.14 5.18
CA ILE A 150 -21.70 4.48 5.42
C ILE A 150 -22.15 5.67 4.56
N ASN A 151 -21.28 6.66 4.38
CA ASN A 151 -21.59 7.86 3.59
C ASN A 151 -21.70 7.56 2.08
N ILE A 152 -20.90 6.63 1.58
CA ILE A 152 -20.93 6.19 0.18
C ILE A 152 -22.21 5.41 -0.16
N GLN A 153 -22.84 4.76 0.83
CA GLN A 153 -24.04 3.94 0.63
C GLN A 153 -25.36 4.74 0.69
N LYS A 154 -25.30 6.04 0.95
CA LYS A 154 -26.49 6.95 0.99
C LYS A 154 -26.74 7.57 -0.37
#